data_93fd9bb81fd7742237578347608f7268
#
_entry.id   93fd9bb81fd7742237578347608f7268
#
_cell.length_a   1.000
_cell.length_b   1.000
_cell.length_c   1.000
_cell.angle_alpha   90.00
_cell.angle_beta   90.00
_cell.angle_gamma   90.00
#
_symmetry.space_group_name_H-M   'P 1'
#
loop_
_entity.id
_entity.type
_entity.pdbx_description
1 polymer ?
#
loop_
_entity_poly.entity_id
_entity_poly.type
_entity_poly.pdbx_seq_one_letter_code
_entity_poly.pdbx_strand_id
1 'polypeptide(L)'
;MRCWQGVFGVAWGLVFAAAVHAEPGVERQEALVRLVRQDCGACHGLSLRGGLGPALTAERLAGKDGEMLAAAIAQGRPGTPMPPFLGLLGTEEITWIVERLQEGFPPLPAGSSSH
;
A
#
# COMPACT_ATOMS: atom_id res chain seq x y z
N MET A 1 -19.89 -7.40 65.49
CA MET A 1 -19.46 -6.38 64.51
C MET A 1 -18.59 -7.07 63.46
N ARG A 2 -19.10 -7.23 62.31
CA ARG A 2 -18.36 -7.87 61.20
C ARG A 2 -18.09 -6.79 60.18
N CYS A 3 -16.83 -6.40 59.99
CA CYS A 3 -16.38 -5.55 58.93
C CYS A 3 -16.31 -6.36 57.63
N TRP A 4 -17.19 -6.02 56.71
CA TRP A 4 -17.17 -6.59 55.37
C TRP A 4 -16.31 -5.68 54.51
N GLN A 5 -15.09 -6.06 54.26
CA GLN A 5 -14.23 -5.40 53.30
C GLN A 5 -14.56 -5.94 51.89
N GLY A 6 -15.30 -5.17 51.11
CA GLY A 6 -15.51 -5.43 49.72
C GLY A 6 -14.26 -5.17 48.90
N VAL A 7 -13.70 -6.22 48.35
CA VAL A 7 -12.58 -6.11 47.39
C VAL A 7 -13.14 -5.68 46.05
N PHE A 8 -12.99 -4.42 45.71
CA PHE A 8 -13.22 -3.94 44.35
C PHE A 8 -12.05 -4.35 43.46
N GLY A 9 -12.23 -5.44 42.75
CA GLY A 9 -11.33 -5.85 41.67
C GLY A 9 -11.50 -4.92 40.48
N VAL A 10 -10.56 -4.02 40.28
CA VAL A 10 -10.48 -3.21 39.05
C VAL A 10 -9.92 -4.13 37.95
N ALA A 11 -10.81 -4.63 37.11
CA ALA A 11 -10.39 -5.32 35.88
C ALA A 11 -9.85 -4.26 34.89
N TRP A 12 -8.55 -4.19 34.75
CA TRP A 12 -7.91 -3.43 33.67
C TRP A 12 -8.12 -4.17 32.36
N GLY A 13 -9.15 -3.76 31.63
CA GLY A 13 -9.34 -4.21 30.26
C GLY A 13 -8.21 -3.64 29.40
N LEU A 14 -7.33 -4.51 28.90
CA LEU A 14 -6.37 -4.18 27.87
C LEU A 14 -7.15 -3.86 26.58
N VAL A 15 -7.36 -2.57 26.31
CA VAL A 15 -7.86 -2.13 25.02
C VAL A 15 -6.69 -2.24 24.04
N PHE A 16 -6.67 -3.32 23.26
CA PHE A 16 -5.84 -3.40 22.08
C PHE A 16 -6.37 -2.40 21.05
N ALA A 17 -5.74 -1.23 20.99
CA ALA A 17 -5.95 -0.32 19.88
C ALA A 17 -5.33 -0.98 18.63
N ALA A 18 -6.16 -1.60 17.81
CA ALA A 18 -5.77 -2.00 16.46
C ALA A 18 -5.34 -0.71 15.73
N ALA A 19 -4.09 -0.67 15.27
CA ALA A 19 -3.62 0.42 14.42
C ALA A 19 -4.45 0.39 13.13
N VAL A 20 -5.44 1.27 13.02
CA VAL A 20 -6.20 1.48 11.80
C VAL A 20 -5.28 2.26 10.86
N HIS A 21 -4.68 1.56 9.90
CA HIS A 21 -4.01 2.21 8.79
C HIS A 21 -5.09 2.95 7.99
N ALA A 22 -5.04 4.28 8.00
CA ALA A 22 -5.98 5.10 7.25
C ALA A 22 -5.74 4.89 5.75
N GLU A 23 -6.71 4.31 5.03
CA GLU A 23 -6.67 4.25 3.58
C GLU A 23 -6.75 5.67 2.98
N PRO A 24 -6.07 5.91 1.84
CA PRO A 24 -6.24 7.17 1.12
C PRO A 24 -7.71 7.40 0.76
N GLY A 25 -8.17 8.65 0.76
CA GLY A 25 -9.52 9.00 0.30
C GLY A 25 -9.74 8.65 -1.18
N VAL A 26 -10.99 8.54 -1.61
CA VAL A 26 -11.37 8.08 -2.96
C VAL A 26 -10.68 8.88 -4.07
N GLU A 27 -10.68 10.21 -3.99
CA GLU A 27 -9.99 11.07 -4.98
C GLU A 27 -8.48 10.80 -5.03
N ARG A 28 -7.89 10.56 -3.86
CA ARG A 28 -6.46 10.23 -3.79
C ARG A 28 -6.18 8.84 -4.34
N GLN A 29 -7.04 7.86 -4.09
CA GLN A 29 -6.93 6.53 -4.69
C GLN A 29 -6.95 6.60 -6.22
N GLU A 30 -7.86 7.36 -6.80
CA GLU A 30 -7.90 7.57 -8.25
C GLU A 30 -6.62 8.21 -8.79
N ALA A 31 -6.08 9.20 -8.08
CA ALA A 31 -4.82 9.82 -8.44
C ALA A 31 -3.66 8.82 -8.37
N LEU A 32 -3.64 7.96 -7.36
CA LEU A 32 -2.64 6.89 -7.22
C LEU A 32 -2.77 5.85 -8.33
N VAL A 33 -3.98 5.50 -8.74
CA VAL A 33 -4.20 4.60 -9.89
C VAL A 33 -3.61 5.20 -11.16
N ARG A 34 -3.85 6.48 -11.42
CA ARG A 34 -3.26 7.17 -12.58
C ARG A 34 -1.73 7.19 -12.51
N LEU A 35 -1.18 7.53 -11.34
CA LEU A 35 0.26 7.56 -11.13
C LEU A 35 0.89 6.19 -11.41
N VAL A 36 0.36 5.13 -10.83
CA VAL A 36 0.90 3.77 -11.04
C VAL A 36 0.80 3.37 -12.51
N ARG A 37 -0.33 3.61 -13.17
CA ARG A 37 -0.51 3.27 -14.57
C ARG A 37 0.43 4.04 -15.50
N GLN A 38 0.74 5.28 -15.18
CA GLN A 38 1.60 6.14 -16.00
C GLN A 38 3.08 5.99 -15.62
N ASP A 39 3.42 6.20 -14.36
CA ASP A 39 4.81 6.29 -13.94
C ASP A 39 5.44 4.92 -13.71
N CYS A 40 4.78 4.04 -12.98
CA CYS A 40 5.24 2.66 -12.85
C CYS A 40 5.08 1.91 -14.19
N GLY A 41 3.98 2.15 -14.88
CA GLY A 41 3.68 1.56 -16.18
C GLY A 41 4.68 1.91 -17.27
N ALA A 42 5.35 3.06 -17.18
CA ALA A 42 6.39 3.44 -18.13
C ALA A 42 7.51 2.39 -18.26
N CYS A 43 7.87 1.74 -17.15
CA CYS A 43 8.86 0.66 -17.13
C CYS A 43 8.26 -0.73 -16.98
N HIS A 44 7.19 -0.87 -16.18
CA HIS A 44 6.55 -2.16 -15.90
C HIS A 44 5.45 -2.54 -16.90
N GLY A 45 5.27 -1.75 -17.94
CA GLY A 45 4.21 -1.90 -18.94
C GLY A 45 2.93 -1.17 -18.53
N LEU A 46 2.23 -0.56 -19.48
CA LEU A 46 0.99 0.18 -19.22
C LEU A 46 -0.13 -0.71 -18.70
N SER A 47 -0.09 -2.00 -19.04
CA SER A 47 -0.96 -3.03 -18.45
C SER A 47 -0.36 -3.69 -17.21
N LEU A 48 0.81 -3.24 -16.73
CA LEU A 48 1.58 -3.81 -15.62
C LEU A 48 2.01 -5.27 -15.83
N ARG A 49 2.04 -5.74 -17.08
CA ARG A 49 2.43 -7.10 -17.43
C ARG A 49 3.91 -7.25 -17.77
N GLY A 50 4.69 -6.23 -17.59
CA GLY A 50 6.12 -6.19 -17.83
C GLY A 50 6.50 -5.33 -19.01
N GLY A 51 7.72 -4.92 -19.03
CA GLY A 51 8.37 -4.09 -20.03
C GLY A 51 9.86 -4.10 -19.74
N LEU A 52 10.47 -2.94 -19.56
CA LEU A 52 11.85 -2.83 -19.06
C LEU A 52 11.98 -3.40 -17.64
N GLY A 53 10.96 -3.19 -16.80
CA GLY A 53 10.84 -3.81 -15.50
C GLY A 53 9.98 -5.07 -15.53
N PRO A 54 10.01 -5.89 -14.45
CA PRO A 54 9.21 -7.10 -14.36
C PRO A 54 7.71 -6.80 -14.26
N ALA A 55 6.88 -7.81 -14.55
CA ALA A 55 5.43 -7.70 -14.38
C ALA A 55 5.05 -7.41 -12.92
N LEU A 56 4.02 -6.59 -12.73
CA LEU A 56 3.43 -6.24 -11.42
C LEU A 56 2.00 -6.80 -11.31
N THR A 57 1.79 -7.99 -11.81
CA THR A 57 0.50 -8.69 -11.72
C THR A 57 0.36 -9.42 -10.38
N ALA A 58 -0.88 -9.69 -9.97
CA ALA A 58 -1.15 -10.43 -8.74
C ALA A 58 -0.43 -11.79 -8.72
N GLU A 59 -0.41 -12.50 -9.85
CA GLU A 59 0.27 -13.79 -9.99
C GLU A 59 1.78 -13.67 -9.78
N ARG A 60 2.39 -12.63 -10.33
CA ARG A 60 3.84 -12.40 -10.21
C ARG A 60 4.24 -11.99 -8.80
N LEU A 61 3.37 -11.29 -8.11
CA LEU A 61 3.61 -10.79 -6.76
C LEU A 61 3.09 -11.72 -5.66
N ALA A 62 2.41 -12.81 -6.02
CA ALA A 62 1.90 -13.78 -5.06
C ALA A 62 3.02 -14.34 -4.18
N GLY A 63 2.80 -14.37 -2.86
CA GLY A 63 3.74 -14.87 -1.88
C GLY A 63 4.96 -13.96 -1.60
N LYS A 64 5.05 -12.80 -2.25
CA LYS A 64 6.10 -11.83 -1.94
C LYS A 64 5.73 -11.02 -0.70
N ASP A 65 6.74 -10.70 0.09
CA ASP A 65 6.59 -9.89 1.28
C ASP A 65 6.19 -8.45 0.92
N GLY A 66 5.08 -7.98 1.48
CA GLY A 66 4.56 -6.64 1.22
C GLY A 66 5.48 -5.51 1.69
N GLU A 67 6.16 -5.70 2.82
CA GLU A 67 7.11 -4.71 3.33
C GLU A 67 8.34 -4.59 2.41
N MET A 68 8.81 -5.72 1.88
CA MET A 68 9.90 -5.72 0.91
C MET A 68 9.50 -5.01 -0.39
N LEU A 69 8.27 -5.23 -0.86
CA LEU A 69 7.75 -4.53 -2.05
C LEU A 69 7.60 -3.03 -1.78
N ALA A 70 7.10 -2.66 -0.61
CA ALA A 70 6.99 -1.26 -0.20
C ALA A 70 8.35 -0.58 -0.10
N ALA A 71 9.35 -1.25 0.46
CA ALA A 71 10.72 -0.74 0.51
C ALA A 71 11.31 -0.54 -0.89
N ALA A 72 11.04 -1.43 -1.83
CA ALA A 72 11.49 -1.30 -3.22
C ALA A 72 10.88 -0.07 -3.91
N ILE A 73 9.62 0.25 -3.65
CA ILE A 73 8.98 1.47 -4.15
C ILE A 73 9.55 2.71 -3.45
N ALA A 74 9.63 2.70 -2.13
CA ALA A 74 10.07 3.84 -1.34
C ALA A 74 11.51 4.26 -1.66
N GLN A 75 12.41 3.32 -1.73
CA GLN A 75 13.86 3.54 -1.84
C GLN A 75 14.38 3.35 -3.26
N GLY A 76 13.58 2.84 -4.17
CA GLY A 76 14.06 2.37 -5.47
C GLY A 76 14.92 1.11 -5.32
N ARG A 77 15.51 0.69 -6.41
CA ARG A 77 16.47 -0.44 -6.43
C ARG A 77 17.82 0.08 -6.87
N PRO A 78 18.76 0.31 -5.93
CA PRO A 78 20.11 0.79 -6.25
C PRO A 78 20.78 -0.07 -7.32
N GLY A 79 21.45 0.56 -8.27
CA GLY A 79 22.09 -0.11 -9.41
C GLY A 79 21.14 -0.50 -10.54
N THR A 80 19.86 -0.14 -10.44
CA THR A 80 18.82 -0.34 -11.47
C THR A 80 18.17 0.99 -11.83
N PRO A 81 17.44 1.08 -12.97
CA PRO A 81 16.69 2.29 -13.34
C PRO A 81 15.50 2.61 -12.44
N MET A 82 15.07 1.71 -11.54
CA MET A 82 13.94 1.96 -10.66
C MET A 82 14.24 3.05 -9.64
N PRO A 83 13.57 4.23 -9.72
CA PRO A 83 13.83 5.35 -8.84
C PRO A 83 13.11 5.21 -7.49
N PRO A 84 13.53 5.98 -6.47
CA PRO A 84 12.81 6.06 -5.20
C PRO A 84 11.58 6.97 -5.32
N PHE A 85 10.48 6.57 -4.67
CA PHE A 85 9.22 7.32 -4.65
C PHE A 85 8.87 7.93 -3.29
N LEU A 86 9.68 7.71 -2.25
CA LEU A 86 9.37 8.20 -0.89
C LEU A 86 9.24 9.72 -0.81
N GLY A 87 9.90 10.48 -1.67
CA GLY A 87 9.74 11.94 -1.74
C GLY A 87 8.45 12.40 -2.41
N LEU A 88 7.77 11.51 -3.13
CA LEU A 88 6.54 11.78 -3.88
C LEU A 88 5.30 11.15 -3.24
N LEU A 89 5.47 9.99 -2.60
CA LEU A 89 4.42 9.18 -2.00
C LEU A 89 4.66 9.01 -0.51
N GLY A 90 3.61 9.13 0.30
CA GLY A 90 3.66 8.78 1.71
C GLY A 90 3.70 7.27 1.94
N THR A 91 4.11 6.86 3.13
CA THR A 91 4.23 5.44 3.51
C THR A 91 2.91 4.69 3.38
N GLU A 92 1.80 5.30 3.83
CA GLU A 92 0.47 4.70 3.72
C GLU A 92 0.03 4.53 2.26
N GLU A 93 0.38 5.49 1.41
CA GLU A 93 0.08 5.42 -0.02
C GLU A 93 0.87 4.29 -0.70
N ILE A 94 2.14 4.13 -0.35
CA ILE A 94 2.98 3.03 -0.86
C ILE A 94 2.42 1.68 -0.40
N THR A 95 2.03 1.56 0.86
CA THR A 95 1.40 0.35 1.40
C THR A 95 0.10 0.03 0.64
N TRP A 96 -0.75 1.01 0.43
CA TRP A 96 -1.99 0.85 -0.35
C TRP A 96 -1.70 0.38 -1.78
N ILE A 97 -0.72 0.97 -2.45
CA ILE A 97 -0.30 0.55 -3.80
C ILE A 97 0.13 -0.92 -3.82
N VAL A 98 0.96 -1.33 -2.87
CA VAL A 98 1.44 -2.73 -2.77
C VAL A 98 0.29 -3.69 -2.59
N GLU A 99 -0.64 -3.40 -1.69
CA GLU A 99 -1.84 -4.22 -1.46
C GLU A 99 -2.67 -4.35 -2.75
N ARG A 100 -2.92 -3.25 -3.44
CA ARG A 100 -3.66 -3.28 -4.72
C ARG A 100 -2.93 -4.06 -5.81
N LEU A 101 -1.61 -3.95 -5.89
CA LEU A 101 -0.82 -4.73 -6.84
C LEU A 101 -0.90 -6.23 -6.55
N GLN A 102 -0.85 -6.63 -5.28
CA GLN A 102 -0.94 -8.04 -4.89
C GLN A 102 -2.33 -8.64 -5.09
N GLU A 103 -3.38 -7.82 -5.05
CA GLU A 103 -4.77 -8.23 -5.30
C GLU A 103 -5.17 -8.19 -6.77
N GLY A 104 -4.43 -7.49 -7.58
CA GLY A 104 -4.77 -7.14 -8.96
C GLY A 104 -5.10 -5.65 -9.05
N PHE A 105 -4.21 -4.89 -9.71
CA PHE A 105 -4.29 -3.44 -9.72
C PHE A 105 -5.50 -2.95 -10.52
N PRO A 106 -6.28 -1.99 -10.01
CA PRO A 106 -7.50 -1.53 -10.65
C PRO A 106 -7.24 -0.86 -12.01
N PRO A 107 -8.22 -0.87 -12.92
CA PRO A 107 -8.14 -0.15 -14.19
C PRO A 107 -8.14 1.37 -13.97
N LEU A 108 -7.78 2.12 -15.00
CA LEU A 108 -7.92 3.57 -14.97
C LEU A 108 -9.37 3.97 -14.70
N PRO A 109 -9.60 4.99 -13.86
CA PRO A 109 -10.94 5.51 -13.63
C PRO A 109 -11.61 5.95 -14.93
N ALA A 110 -12.92 5.71 -15.06
CA ALA A 110 -13.69 6.18 -16.21
C ALA A 110 -13.60 7.72 -16.33
N GLY A 111 -13.28 8.21 -17.52
CA GLY A 111 -13.11 9.66 -17.78
C GLY A 111 -11.68 10.17 -17.71
N SER A 112 -10.69 9.33 -17.39
CA SER A 112 -9.27 9.67 -17.52
C SER A 112 -8.79 9.48 -18.96
N SER A 113 -9.43 10.16 -19.93
CA SER A 113 -8.84 10.27 -21.25
C SER A 113 -7.57 11.12 -21.11
N SER A 114 -6.45 10.50 -21.44
CA SER A 114 -5.16 11.15 -21.56
C SER A 114 -5.26 12.35 -22.50
N HIS A 115 -5.01 13.49 -21.97
CA HIS A 115 -4.59 14.63 -22.80
C HIS A 115 -3.09 14.64 -22.88
#